data_162d8dd5c1dcffd4b8fb371eb99f4a65
#
_entry.id   162d8dd5c1dcffd4b8fb371eb99f4a65
#
_cell.length_a   1.000
_cell.length_b   1.000
_cell.length_c   1.000
_cell.angle_alpha   90.00
_cell.angle_beta   90.00
_cell.angle_gamma   90.00
#
_symmetry.space_group_name_H-M   'P 1'
#
loop_
_entity.id
_entity.type
_entity.pdbx_description
1 polymer ?
#
loop_
_entity_poly.entity_id
_entity_poly.type
_entity_poly.pdbx_seq_one_letter_code
_entity_poly.pdbx_strand_id
1 'polypeptide(L)'
;MQKKTTFSAWLSTFVFCFLFWLLLTWSVHPLGLLMDAIFSAAVAAFTAKFFIHSKAFHFFNPARFFALIAYIFVFFWEMVKANLSMVGIVLTGKRNHCQSGIIRVPADKELKSEYGLAMISNCITMTPGTITVDVAEDEEGNNYYYVHWIDVAEMDREKAGDIIKGTMEKWIGRIWK
;
A
#
# COMPACT_ATOMS: atom_id res chain seq x y z
N MET A 1 -19.67 14.56 -7.69
CA MET A 1 -20.93 13.82 -7.43
C MET A 1 -20.75 12.97 -6.16
N GLN A 2 -21.49 13.25 -5.08
CA GLN A 2 -21.42 12.41 -3.86
C GLN A 2 -22.12 11.08 -4.16
N LYS A 3 -21.37 9.99 -4.32
CA LYS A 3 -21.94 8.63 -4.34
C LYS A 3 -22.56 8.35 -2.97
N LYS A 4 -23.86 8.00 -2.96
CA LYS A 4 -24.56 7.53 -1.76
C LYS A 4 -23.80 6.32 -1.20
N THR A 5 -23.51 6.34 0.09
CA THR A 5 -22.93 5.18 0.79
C THR A 5 -23.87 3.99 0.63
N THR A 6 -23.37 2.93 0.02
CA THR A 6 -24.12 1.68 -0.11
C THR A 6 -24.17 1.02 1.26
N PHE A 7 -25.33 0.47 1.65
CA PHE A 7 -25.48 -0.26 2.93
C PHE A 7 -24.39 -1.31 3.16
N SER A 8 -23.96 -1.99 2.10
CA SER A 8 -22.87 -2.96 2.17
C SER A 8 -21.51 -2.32 2.50
N ALA A 9 -21.25 -1.08 2.08
CA ALA A 9 -20.03 -0.36 2.44
C ALA A 9 -20.05 0.02 3.93
N TRP A 10 -21.18 0.52 4.42
CA TRP A 10 -21.36 0.81 5.84
C TRP A 10 -21.22 -0.45 6.70
N LEU A 11 -21.87 -1.55 6.31
CA LEU A 11 -21.82 -2.81 7.04
C LEU A 11 -20.39 -3.38 7.07
N SER A 12 -19.67 -3.33 5.96
CA SER A 12 -18.26 -3.77 5.90
C SER A 12 -17.36 -2.96 6.83
N THR A 13 -17.50 -1.64 6.83
CA THR A 13 -16.76 -0.76 7.75
C THR A 13 -17.13 -1.02 9.19
N PHE A 14 -18.42 -1.18 9.48
CA PHE A 14 -18.90 -1.52 10.82
C PHE A 14 -18.27 -2.82 11.34
N VAL A 15 -18.34 -3.91 10.54
CA VAL A 15 -17.77 -5.21 10.93
C VAL A 15 -16.26 -5.10 11.16
N PHE A 16 -15.54 -4.40 10.29
CA PHE A 16 -14.11 -4.18 10.45
C PHE A 16 -13.79 -3.41 11.75
N CYS A 17 -14.47 -2.29 12.00
CA CYS A 17 -14.26 -1.49 13.19
C CYS A 17 -14.66 -2.26 14.47
N PHE A 18 -15.74 -3.03 14.41
CA PHE A 18 -16.18 -3.84 15.56
C PHE A 18 -15.17 -4.93 15.91
N LEU A 19 -14.67 -5.67 14.91
CA LEU A 19 -13.63 -6.68 15.12
C LEU A 19 -12.33 -6.08 15.63
N PHE A 20 -11.94 -4.92 15.08
CA PHE A 20 -10.76 -4.20 15.52
C PHE A 20 -10.90 -3.72 16.98
N TRP A 21 -12.07 -3.17 17.34
CA TRP A 21 -12.35 -2.70 18.70
C TRP A 21 -12.39 -3.85 19.70
N LEU A 22 -13.04 -4.96 19.31
CA LEU A 22 -13.07 -6.19 20.13
C LEU A 22 -11.66 -6.73 20.41
N LEU A 23 -10.78 -6.69 19.41
CA LEU A 23 -9.39 -7.11 19.55
C LEU A 23 -8.59 -6.16 20.45
N LEU A 24 -8.92 -4.87 20.43
CA LEU A 24 -8.26 -3.86 21.26
C LEU A 24 -8.70 -3.91 22.71
N THR A 25 -10.02 -4.06 22.97
CA THR A 25 -10.57 -4.09 24.32
C THR A 25 -10.39 -5.44 25.01
N TRP A 26 -10.24 -6.51 24.19
CA TRP A 26 -10.15 -7.89 24.67
C TRP A 26 -11.25 -8.29 25.68
N SER A 27 -12.39 -7.64 25.60
CA SER A 27 -13.53 -7.78 26.54
C SER A 27 -14.74 -8.37 25.83
N VAL A 28 -15.21 -9.52 26.31
CA VAL A 28 -16.45 -10.16 25.84
C VAL A 28 -17.64 -9.93 26.80
N HIS A 29 -17.50 -8.98 27.76
CA HIS A 29 -18.59 -8.64 28.65
C HIS A 29 -19.76 -7.98 27.88
N PRO A 30 -21.05 -8.30 28.15
CA PRO A 30 -22.17 -7.79 27.35
C PRO A 30 -22.24 -6.27 27.24
N LEU A 31 -21.94 -5.54 28.32
CA LEU A 31 -21.88 -4.08 28.27
C LEU A 31 -20.73 -3.55 27.42
N GLY A 32 -19.57 -4.22 27.45
CA GLY A 32 -18.43 -3.90 26.59
C GLY A 32 -18.77 -4.08 25.11
N LEU A 33 -19.34 -5.23 24.75
CA LEU A 33 -19.78 -5.51 23.38
C LEU A 33 -20.82 -4.50 22.86
N LEU A 34 -21.74 -4.05 23.74
CA LEU A 34 -22.69 -3.01 23.36
C LEU A 34 -22.01 -1.68 23.06
N MET A 35 -21.05 -1.27 23.89
CA MET A 35 -20.28 -0.04 23.67
C MET A 35 -19.43 -0.14 22.40
N ASP A 36 -18.74 -1.26 22.18
CA ASP A 36 -17.95 -1.53 20.99
C ASP A 36 -18.82 -1.43 19.71
N ALA A 37 -20.04 -1.97 19.75
CA ALA A 37 -20.99 -1.88 18.64
C ALA A 37 -21.45 -0.45 18.38
N ILE A 38 -21.77 0.33 19.43
CA ILE A 38 -22.20 1.73 19.30
C ILE A 38 -21.08 2.58 18.68
N PHE A 39 -19.85 2.48 19.21
CA PHE A 39 -18.70 3.23 18.67
C PHE A 39 -18.39 2.82 17.24
N SER A 40 -18.39 1.52 16.95
CA SER A 40 -18.15 1.02 15.58
C SER A 40 -19.22 1.50 14.60
N ALA A 41 -20.49 1.55 15.01
CA ALA A 41 -21.57 2.08 14.18
C ALA A 41 -21.42 3.58 13.91
N ALA A 42 -21.03 4.35 14.92
CA ALA A 42 -20.78 5.78 14.78
C ALA A 42 -19.59 6.03 13.82
N VAL A 43 -18.46 5.34 14.03
CA VAL A 43 -17.31 5.45 13.14
C VAL A 43 -17.67 5.04 11.70
N ALA A 44 -18.37 3.93 11.51
CA ALA A 44 -18.80 3.47 10.19
C ALA A 44 -19.73 4.50 9.49
N ALA A 45 -20.60 5.17 10.22
CA ALA A 45 -21.48 6.21 9.67
C ALA A 45 -20.71 7.40 9.08
N PHE A 46 -19.60 7.79 9.73
CA PHE A 46 -18.77 8.90 9.25
C PHE A 46 -17.76 8.48 8.16
N THR A 47 -17.18 7.29 8.29
CA THR A 47 -16.00 6.93 7.49
C THR A 47 -16.31 6.06 6.28
N ALA A 48 -17.41 5.29 6.25
CA ALA A 48 -17.72 4.36 5.18
C ALA A 48 -17.75 5.01 3.78
N LYS A 49 -18.21 6.26 3.69
CA LYS A 49 -18.26 7.00 2.41
C LYS A 49 -16.88 7.42 1.88
N PHE A 50 -15.87 7.48 2.76
CA PHE A 50 -14.51 7.90 2.40
C PHE A 50 -13.63 6.70 2.06
N PHE A 51 -13.80 5.58 2.77
CA PHE A 51 -12.90 4.44 2.66
C PHE A 51 -13.34 3.39 1.63
N ILE A 52 -14.65 3.24 1.38
CA ILE A 52 -15.14 2.19 0.48
C ILE A 52 -15.83 2.79 -0.74
N HIS A 53 -15.07 2.86 -1.87
CA HIS A 53 -15.56 3.42 -3.12
C HIS A 53 -16.06 2.36 -4.12
N SER A 54 -15.58 1.10 -4.05
CA SER A 54 -15.89 0.12 -5.10
C SER A 54 -16.33 -1.26 -4.62
N LYS A 55 -15.60 -1.90 -3.74
CA LYS A 55 -15.88 -3.30 -3.31
C LYS A 55 -15.94 -3.38 -1.79
N ALA A 56 -17.17 -3.33 -1.24
CA ALA A 56 -17.42 -3.72 0.15
C ALA A 56 -16.94 -5.17 0.36
N PHE A 57 -16.41 -5.47 1.53
CA PHE A 57 -15.91 -6.81 1.87
C PHE A 57 -14.68 -7.29 1.07
N HIS A 58 -13.94 -6.38 0.41
CA HIS A 58 -12.73 -6.75 -0.35
C HIS A 58 -11.72 -7.55 0.48
N PHE A 59 -11.47 -7.14 1.71
CA PHE A 59 -10.52 -7.78 2.63
C PHE A 59 -11.09 -9.00 3.39
N PHE A 60 -12.40 -9.23 3.33
CA PHE A 60 -13.00 -10.43 3.91
C PHE A 60 -12.83 -11.68 3.02
N ASN A 61 -12.26 -11.53 1.83
CA ASN A 61 -11.83 -12.68 1.03
C ASN A 61 -10.58 -13.29 1.69
N PRO A 62 -10.63 -14.56 2.15
CA PRO A 62 -9.53 -15.17 2.88
C PRO A 62 -8.24 -15.24 2.05
N ALA A 63 -8.33 -15.46 0.74
CA ALA A 63 -7.15 -15.48 -0.13
C ALA A 63 -6.41 -14.14 -0.16
N ARG A 64 -7.14 -13.02 -0.19
CA ARG A 64 -6.55 -11.67 -0.14
C ARG A 64 -6.02 -11.33 1.23
N PHE A 65 -6.71 -11.75 2.27
CA PHE A 65 -6.26 -11.58 3.66
C PHE A 65 -4.93 -12.30 3.90
N PHE A 66 -4.80 -13.56 3.48
CA PHE A 66 -3.54 -14.29 3.58
C PHE A 66 -2.46 -13.71 2.66
N ALA A 67 -2.82 -13.22 1.47
CA ALA A 67 -1.88 -12.52 0.60
C ALA A 67 -1.36 -11.24 1.25
N LEU A 68 -2.20 -10.49 1.96
CA LEU A 68 -1.77 -9.30 2.71
C LEU A 68 -0.80 -9.65 3.85
N ILE A 69 -1.09 -10.71 4.61
CA ILE A 69 -0.19 -11.19 5.67
C ILE A 69 1.15 -11.60 5.08
N ALA A 70 1.14 -12.43 4.02
CA ALA A 70 2.36 -12.85 3.35
C ALA A 70 3.15 -11.65 2.80
N TYR A 71 2.44 -10.66 2.26
CA TYR A 71 3.04 -9.43 1.76
C TYR A 71 3.79 -8.63 2.86
N ILE A 72 3.28 -8.58 4.09
CA ILE A 72 3.97 -7.91 5.20
C ILE A 72 5.38 -8.49 5.40
N PHE A 73 5.53 -9.81 5.36
CA PHE A 73 6.84 -10.45 5.49
C PHE A 73 7.74 -10.17 4.27
N VAL A 74 7.18 -10.20 3.07
CA VAL A 74 7.93 -9.87 1.84
C VAL A 74 8.40 -8.41 1.89
N PHE A 75 7.53 -7.48 2.23
CA PHE A 75 7.87 -6.07 2.35
C PHE A 75 8.95 -5.82 3.41
N PHE A 76 8.83 -6.45 4.58
CA PHE A 76 9.85 -6.37 5.63
C PHE A 76 11.21 -6.84 5.12
N TRP A 77 11.25 -7.94 4.36
CA TRP A 77 12.48 -8.46 3.78
C TRP A 77 13.10 -7.51 2.74
N GLU A 78 12.28 -6.94 1.85
CA GLU A 78 12.72 -5.92 0.88
C GLU A 78 13.27 -4.69 1.60
N MET A 79 12.62 -4.23 2.65
CA MET A 79 13.06 -3.12 3.47
C MET A 79 14.42 -3.41 4.15
N VAL A 80 14.63 -4.61 4.67
CA VAL A 80 15.92 -5.03 5.27
C VAL A 80 17.04 -5.00 4.21
N LYS A 81 16.79 -5.55 3.03
CA LYS A 81 17.78 -5.53 1.92
C LYS A 81 18.15 -4.09 1.52
N ALA A 82 17.14 -3.22 1.36
CA ALA A 82 17.36 -1.83 0.99
C ALA A 82 18.17 -1.07 2.07
N ASN A 83 17.87 -1.31 3.35
CA ASN A 83 18.63 -0.72 4.45
C ASN A 83 20.10 -1.19 4.45
N LEU A 84 20.34 -2.48 4.26
CA LEU A 84 21.73 -3.02 4.20
C LEU A 84 22.50 -2.46 3.00
N SER A 85 21.86 -2.30 1.85
CA SER A 85 22.45 -1.65 0.66
C SER A 85 22.84 -0.20 0.97
N MET A 86 21.95 0.56 1.60
CA MET A 86 22.21 1.96 1.97
C MET A 86 23.34 2.08 2.99
N VAL A 87 23.36 1.20 3.99
CA VAL A 87 24.49 1.12 4.96
C VAL A 87 25.81 0.89 4.22
N GLY A 88 25.84 0.02 3.22
CA GLY A 88 27.01 -0.22 2.37
C GLY A 88 27.49 1.05 1.66
N ILE A 89 26.59 1.84 1.08
CA ILE A 89 26.90 3.12 0.41
C ILE A 89 27.51 4.12 1.41
N VAL A 90 26.90 4.24 2.60
CA VAL A 90 27.33 5.20 3.62
C VAL A 90 28.70 4.83 4.18
N LEU A 91 28.92 3.57 4.52
CA LEU A 91 30.18 3.10 5.14
C LEU A 91 31.36 3.08 4.16
N THR A 92 31.12 2.82 2.88
CA THR A 92 32.19 2.78 1.86
C THR A 92 32.59 4.15 1.33
N GLY A 93 31.92 5.22 1.79
CA GLY A 93 32.20 6.59 1.33
C GLY A 93 31.84 6.85 -0.14
N LYS A 94 31.12 5.94 -0.81
CA LYS A 94 30.65 6.12 -2.20
C LYS A 94 29.68 7.29 -2.39
N ARG A 95 29.30 7.95 -1.30
CA ARG A 95 28.43 9.13 -1.28
C ARG A 95 28.84 10.22 -2.30
N ASN A 96 30.13 10.40 -2.55
CA ASN A 96 30.63 11.39 -3.50
C ASN A 96 30.44 11.01 -4.98
N HIS A 97 30.00 9.78 -5.26
CA HIS A 97 29.74 9.26 -6.61
C HIS A 97 28.28 8.92 -6.85
N CYS A 98 27.39 9.15 -5.87
CA CYS A 98 25.96 8.93 -6.03
C CYS A 98 25.38 9.95 -7.01
N GLN A 99 24.76 9.47 -8.07
CA GLN A 99 24.05 10.29 -9.05
C GLN A 99 22.56 10.21 -8.75
N SER A 100 22.05 11.19 -8.04
CA SER A 100 20.61 11.26 -7.77
C SER A 100 19.84 11.78 -8.98
N GLY A 101 18.64 11.25 -9.18
CA GLY A 101 17.79 11.68 -10.28
C GLY A 101 16.34 11.24 -10.09
N ILE A 102 15.47 11.75 -10.96
CA ILE A 102 14.07 11.30 -11.05
C ILE A 102 13.97 10.38 -12.27
N ILE A 103 13.46 9.18 -12.02
CA ILE A 103 13.23 8.20 -13.08
C ILE A 103 11.73 7.89 -13.20
N ARG A 104 11.25 7.71 -14.43
CA ARG A 104 9.89 7.27 -14.72
C ARG A 104 9.86 5.74 -14.79
N VAL A 105 9.17 5.11 -13.87
CA VAL A 105 9.06 3.65 -13.73
C VAL A 105 7.65 3.21 -14.12
N PRO A 106 7.47 2.26 -15.05
CA PRO A 106 6.14 1.78 -15.42
C PRO A 106 5.50 0.97 -14.29
N ALA A 107 4.21 1.16 -14.08
CA ALA A 107 3.40 0.28 -13.24
C ALA A 107 2.99 -0.98 -14.01
N ASP A 108 2.68 -2.07 -13.29
CA ASP A 108 2.11 -3.27 -13.91
C ASP A 108 0.77 -2.92 -14.58
N LYS A 109 0.64 -3.26 -15.88
CA LYS A 109 -0.55 -2.97 -16.68
C LYS A 109 -1.85 -3.56 -16.13
N GLU A 110 -1.74 -4.62 -15.34
CA GLU A 110 -2.91 -5.24 -14.71
C GLU A 110 -3.29 -4.57 -13.39
N LEU A 111 -2.41 -3.73 -12.82
CA LEU A 111 -2.66 -3.01 -11.57
C LEU A 111 -3.34 -1.67 -11.86
N LYS A 112 -4.65 -1.70 -12.03
CA LYS A 112 -5.48 -0.50 -12.28
C LYS A 112 -6.13 0.08 -11.03
N SER A 113 -5.95 -0.55 -9.89
CA SER A 113 -6.52 -0.09 -8.62
C SER A 113 -5.74 1.10 -8.09
N GLU A 114 -6.40 2.23 -7.86
CA GLU A 114 -5.81 3.41 -7.20
C GLU A 114 -5.19 3.06 -5.84
N TYR A 115 -5.83 2.18 -5.07
CA TYR A 115 -5.29 1.68 -3.80
C TYR A 115 -4.02 0.86 -3.98
N GLY A 116 -3.95 0.04 -5.03
CA GLY A 116 -2.76 -0.75 -5.35
C GLY A 116 -1.60 0.16 -5.76
N LEU A 117 -1.86 1.15 -6.62
CA LEU A 117 -0.87 2.14 -7.04
C LEU A 117 -0.35 2.96 -5.84
N ALA A 118 -1.26 3.44 -4.98
CA ALA A 118 -0.89 4.16 -3.76
C ALA A 118 -0.09 3.30 -2.78
N MET A 119 -0.44 2.01 -2.64
CA MET A 119 0.29 1.08 -1.77
C MET A 119 1.73 0.86 -2.27
N ILE A 120 1.94 0.69 -3.57
CA ILE A 120 3.29 0.57 -4.16
C ILE A 120 4.08 1.87 -3.95
N SER A 121 3.48 3.04 -4.24
CA SER A 121 4.11 4.35 -4.02
C SER A 121 4.61 4.50 -2.59
N ASN A 122 3.77 4.14 -1.61
CA ASN A 122 4.15 4.20 -0.21
C ASN A 122 5.29 3.22 0.12
N CYS A 123 5.24 2.01 -0.42
CA CYS A 123 6.29 1.01 -0.20
C CYS A 123 7.63 1.44 -0.81
N ILE A 124 7.64 2.02 -2.01
CA ILE A 124 8.84 2.61 -2.62
C ILE A 124 9.40 3.70 -1.70
N THR A 125 8.55 4.58 -1.18
CA THR A 125 8.98 5.67 -0.31
C THR A 125 9.48 5.17 1.06
N MET A 126 8.97 4.06 1.55
CA MET A 126 9.44 3.45 2.81
C MET A 126 10.78 2.72 2.66
N THR A 127 11.22 2.41 1.44
CA THR A 127 12.57 1.86 1.22
C THR A 127 13.58 3.00 1.16
N PRO A 128 14.75 2.88 1.87
CA PRO A 128 15.72 3.96 1.91
C PRO A 128 16.37 4.19 0.53
N GLY A 129 16.50 5.46 0.16
CA GLY A 129 17.12 5.88 -1.10
C GLY A 129 16.15 6.11 -2.24
N THR A 130 14.84 5.88 -2.04
CA THR A 130 13.80 6.13 -3.04
C THR A 130 12.63 6.90 -2.47
N ILE A 131 12.07 7.82 -3.25
CA ILE A 131 10.86 8.58 -2.89
C ILE A 131 9.98 8.66 -4.13
N THR A 132 8.74 8.20 -4.05
CA THR A 132 7.76 8.43 -5.10
C THR A 132 7.31 9.90 -5.04
N VAL A 133 7.60 10.63 -6.11
CA VAL A 133 7.27 12.07 -6.24
C VAL A 133 5.88 12.25 -6.79
N ASP A 134 5.50 11.40 -7.77
CA ASP A 134 4.20 11.48 -8.44
C ASP A 134 3.80 10.13 -9.03
N VAL A 135 2.50 9.97 -9.27
CA VAL A 135 1.92 8.84 -10.00
C VAL A 135 1.00 9.41 -11.07
N ALA A 136 1.32 9.16 -12.33
CA ALA A 136 0.56 9.70 -13.44
C ALA A 136 0.18 8.61 -14.44
N GLU A 137 -0.94 8.83 -15.11
CA GLU A 137 -1.44 8.01 -16.21
C GLU A 137 -1.11 8.70 -17.53
N ASP A 138 -0.69 7.93 -18.54
CA ASP A 138 -0.49 8.45 -19.89
C ASP A 138 -1.79 8.45 -20.71
N GLU A 139 -1.72 8.97 -21.95
CA GLU A 139 -2.86 9.04 -22.86
C GLU A 139 -3.39 7.65 -23.26
N GLU A 140 -2.59 6.61 -23.10
CA GLU A 140 -2.93 5.21 -23.41
C GLU A 140 -3.54 4.48 -22.20
N GLY A 141 -3.62 5.12 -21.02
CA GLY A 141 -4.15 4.53 -19.77
C GLY A 141 -3.13 3.67 -19.02
N ASN A 142 -1.82 3.84 -19.29
CA ASN A 142 -0.77 3.18 -18.52
C ASN A 142 -0.34 4.06 -17.35
N ASN A 143 -0.17 3.47 -16.18
CA ASN A 143 0.28 4.17 -14.98
C ASN A 143 1.80 4.13 -14.85
N TYR A 144 2.36 5.20 -14.32
CA TYR A 144 3.80 5.36 -14.09
C TYR A 144 4.05 6.00 -12.73
N TYR A 145 5.13 5.56 -12.07
CA TYR A 145 5.67 6.18 -10.87
C TYR A 145 6.85 7.07 -11.27
N TYR A 146 6.85 8.32 -10.83
CA TYR A 146 8.01 9.19 -10.87
C TYR A 146 8.75 9.07 -9.55
N VAL A 147 9.91 8.43 -9.58
CA VAL A 147 10.65 8.08 -8.38
C VAL A 147 11.97 8.87 -8.35
N HIS A 148 12.16 9.65 -7.29
CA HIS A 148 13.46 10.19 -6.97
C HIS A 148 14.31 9.06 -6.38
N TRP A 149 15.45 8.80 -6.99
CA TRP A 149 16.38 7.75 -6.60
C TRP A 149 17.73 8.36 -6.26
N ILE A 150 18.27 8.11 -5.05
CA ILE A 150 19.49 8.74 -4.54
C ILE A 150 20.75 8.29 -5.31
N ASP A 151 20.74 7.09 -5.83
CA ASP A 151 21.84 6.53 -6.63
C ASP A 151 21.25 5.77 -7.80
N VAL A 152 21.10 6.47 -8.93
CA VAL A 152 20.50 5.91 -10.16
C VAL A 152 21.46 4.89 -10.76
N ALA A 153 21.23 3.63 -10.46
CA ALA A 153 22.06 2.51 -10.91
C ALA A 153 21.70 2.05 -12.32
N GLU A 154 20.50 2.37 -12.82
CA GLU A 154 20.01 1.92 -14.13
C GLU A 154 19.11 3.00 -14.75
N MET A 155 19.32 3.30 -16.02
CA MET A 155 18.55 4.30 -16.78
C MET A 155 17.43 3.68 -17.62
N ASP A 156 17.50 2.38 -17.89
CA ASP A 156 16.41 1.67 -18.56
C ASP A 156 15.21 1.58 -17.61
N ARG A 157 14.04 2.05 -18.08
CA ARG A 157 12.84 2.20 -17.25
C ARG A 157 12.29 0.89 -16.69
N GLU A 158 12.34 -0.18 -17.50
CA GLU A 158 11.87 -1.50 -17.09
C GLU A 158 12.78 -2.10 -16.02
N LYS A 159 14.09 -2.09 -16.28
CA LYS A 159 15.10 -2.62 -15.34
C LYS A 159 15.17 -1.81 -14.05
N ALA A 160 15.08 -0.47 -14.15
CA ALA A 160 14.98 0.38 -12.98
C ALA A 160 13.72 0.07 -12.16
N GLY A 161 12.60 -0.19 -12.85
CA GLY A 161 11.38 -0.66 -12.23
C GLY A 161 11.55 -1.95 -11.44
N ASP A 162 12.24 -2.93 -12.03
CA ASP A 162 12.53 -4.20 -11.36
C ASP A 162 13.41 -4.03 -10.11
N ILE A 163 14.39 -3.11 -10.17
CA ILE A 163 15.25 -2.81 -9.02
C ILE A 163 14.47 -2.10 -7.90
N ILE A 164 13.69 -1.07 -8.24
CA ILE A 164 12.98 -0.23 -7.27
C ILE A 164 11.80 -0.96 -6.65
N LYS A 165 10.98 -1.63 -7.46
CA LYS A 165 9.75 -2.29 -7.01
C LYS A 165 10.00 -3.71 -6.49
N GLY A 166 11.04 -4.36 -7.00
CA GLY A 166 11.38 -5.74 -6.66
C GLY A 166 10.19 -6.68 -6.82
N THR A 167 9.91 -7.48 -5.79
CA THR A 167 8.77 -8.41 -5.76
C THR A 167 7.47 -7.79 -5.25
N MET A 168 7.50 -6.55 -4.74
CA MET A 168 6.37 -5.89 -4.06
C MET A 168 5.13 -5.77 -4.97
N GLU A 169 5.32 -5.36 -6.22
CA GLU A 169 4.22 -5.14 -7.15
C GLU A 169 3.43 -6.42 -7.46
N LYS A 170 4.13 -7.56 -7.62
CA LYS A 170 3.49 -8.87 -7.84
C LYS A 170 2.61 -9.30 -6.67
N TRP A 171 3.03 -9.02 -5.45
CA TRP A 171 2.26 -9.33 -4.25
C TRP A 171 1.08 -8.40 -4.07
N ILE A 172 1.29 -7.10 -4.28
CA ILE A 172 0.21 -6.09 -4.21
C ILE A 172 -0.85 -6.37 -5.28
N GLY A 173 -0.45 -6.81 -6.48
CA GLY A 173 -1.38 -7.23 -7.51
C GLY A 173 -2.30 -8.39 -7.08
N ARG A 174 -1.84 -9.32 -6.25
CA ARG A 174 -2.70 -10.40 -5.70
C ARG A 174 -3.76 -9.89 -4.72
N ILE A 175 -3.51 -8.75 -4.09
CA ILE A 175 -4.43 -8.16 -3.12
C ILE A 175 -5.47 -7.30 -3.84
N TRP A 176 -5.05 -6.52 -4.86
CA TRP A 176 -5.85 -5.45 -5.46
C TRP A 176 -6.38 -5.72 -6.89
N LYS A 177 -6.05 -6.85 -7.49
CA LYS A 177 -6.64 -7.30 -8.77
C LYS A 177 -8.08 -7.75 -8.65
#